data_73592c4105c5ccbd80ee9188791fbbbe
#
_entry.id   73592c4105c5ccbd80ee9188791fbbbe
#
_cell.length_a   1.000
_cell.length_b   1.000
_cell.length_c   1.000
_cell.angle_alpha   90.00
_cell.angle_beta   90.00
_cell.angle_gamma   90.00
#
_symmetry.space_group_name_H-M   'P 1'
#
loop_
_entity.id
_entity.type
_entity.pdbx_description
1 polymer ?
#
loop_
_entity_poly.entity_id
_entity_poly.type
_entity_poly.pdbx_seq_one_letter_code
_entity_poly.pdbx_strand_id
1 'polypeptide(L)'
;MSHTITGIDLGSWAVKFTVLDVGFRHTRVASNFEERVPVDERPLAERQYQALRQGVEHLPSGTTAYLALSGDMLTLRVLELPFADARKIEQVVGYEMEGQIIHELGDVILDHVVLSARGQVAEGSEGCRALVVAARIEEVRGFLEAMKACNVDARSLYVAPLLYRPQTPAVVVDDAPPSCRVIADIGHRRTNLCFVVGDEAVFARTLLDGGEAVTKGLVRASKGTWTWEQAEQGKGQIGFVASSRRLAATNVEINVDTVVREALQPLLRDLRQTLTHFATKDKAPVEEILLTGGGARLTGLAGYLEDELAIPVRPLFAPPEAKEGPDGLPIEVELAAPEADRFVLASAIADVAARGQKQLDLRRGEFQYRANFSIVRQRASHLIVLAASLIACVGIHATVTLRRLSAEQRVLKVQFQTATKELFGETRMEAKDVVSALKRSFRDEMAPLPKATAFDLLDDISGHIPEADKIQVDIEDLEIKSKKTTMKGTVDSAASVDEIVAKLKGVECFEDISKGPITEVSGGAKQFSLAIASKCP
;
A
#
# COMPACT_ATOMS: atom_id res chain seq x y z
N MET A 1 -12.02 4.50 -12.52
CA MET A 1 -13.39 4.20 -12.06
C MET A 1 -13.37 4.29 -10.56
N SER A 2 -14.29 5.04 -9.95
CA SER A 2 -14.50 5.01 -8.50
C SER A 2 -15.27 3.74 -8.14
N HIS A 3 -15.00 3.18 -6.96
CA HIS A 3 -15.76 2.08 -6.40
C HIS A 3 -16.15 2.42 -4.97
N THR A 4 -17.28 1.88 -4.53
CA THR A 4 -17.83 2.18 -3.21
C THR A 4 -17.51 1.04 -2.24
N ILE A 5 -17.00 1.41 -1.07
CA ILE A 5 -16.70 0.51 0.03
C ILE A 5 -17.61 0.85 1.19
N THR A 6 -18.14 -0.15 1.86
CA THR A 6 -18.93 0.04 3.08
C THR A 6 -18.32 -0.75 4.24
N GLY A 7 -17.95 -0.05 5.29
CA GLY A 7 -17.64 -0.63 6.60
C GLY A 7 -18.90 -0.71 7.45
N ILE A 8 -19.16 -1.89 8.01
CA ILE A 8 -20.36 -2.17 8.81
C ILE A 8 -19.94 -2.59 10.21
N ASP A 9 -20.42 -1.85 11.21
CA ASP A 9 -20.29 -2.17 12.63
C ASP A 9 -21.62 -2.72 13.17
N LEU A 10 -21.63 -3.99 13.58
CA LEU A 10 -22.77 -4.67 14.19
C LEU A 10 -22.85 -4.39 15.70
N GLY A 11 -23.13 -3.14 16.05
CA GLY A 11 -23.31 -2.72 17.43
C GLY A 11 -24.55 -3.32 18.09
N SER A 12 -24.58 -3.37 19.43
CA SER A 12 -25.72 -3.89 20.21
C SER A 12 -26.83 -2.85 20.42
N TRP A 13 -26.57 -1.59 20.13
CA TRP A 13 -27.52 -0.48 20.17
C TRP A 13 -27.99 -0.04 18.78
N ALA A 14 -27.08 0.02 17.85
CA ALA A 14 -27.34 0.35 16.45
C ALA A 14 -26.34 -0.38 15.56
N VAL A 15 -26.76 -0.75 14.36
CA VAL A 15 -25.87 -1.15 13.28
C VAL A 15 -25.45 0.12 12.53
N LYS A 16 -24.15 0.33 12.37
CA LYS A 16 -23.59 1.56 11.81
C LYS A 16 -22.89 1.28 10.51
N PHE A 17 -23.04 2.21 9.60
CA PHE A 17 -22.53 2.12 8.24
C PHE A 17 -21.68 3.35 7.93
N THR A 18 -20.48 3.11 7.40
CA THR A 18 -19.65 4.15 6.79
C THR A 18 -19.42 3.78 5.34
N VAL A 19 -19.87 4.63 4.44
CA VAL A 19 -19.72 4.46 2.99
C VAL A 19 -18.61 5.36 2.50
N LEU A 20 -17.59 4.77 1.91
CA LEU A 20 -16.48 5.47 1.27
C LEU A 20 -16.57 5.40 -0.24
N ASP A 21 -16.32 6.52 -0.89
CA ASP A 21 -16.12 6.62 -2.33
C ASP A 21 -14.60 6.63 -2.59
N VAL A 22 -14.09 5.54 -3.17
CA VAL A 22 -12.66 5.33 -3.37
C VAL A 22 -12.34 5.56 -4.83
N GLY A 23 -11.64 6.66 -5.11
CA GLY A 23 -11.11 7.02 -6.42
C GLY A 23 -9.62 6.72 -6.54
N PHE A 24 -9.05 6.99 -7.72
CA PHE A 24 -7.62 6.72 -7.97
C PHE A 24 -6.66 7.54 -7.09
N ARG A 25 -7.06 8.74 -6.67
CA ARG A 25 -6.20 9.68 -5.91
C ARG A 25 -6.83 10.21 -4.64
N HIS A 26 -8.06 9.85 -4.35
CA HIS A 26 -8.78 10.36 -3.19
C HIS A 26 -9.74 9.31 -2.65
N THR A 27 -9.89 9.31 -1.35
CA THR A 27 -10.92 8.56 -0.64
C THR A 27 -11.70 9.58 0.17
N ARG A 28 -13.02 9.55 0.10
CA ARG A 28 -13.89 10.44 0.86
C ARG A 28 -15.04 9.68 1.49
N VAL A 29 -15.50 10.15 2.64
CA VAL A 29 -16.72 9.65 3.24
C VAL A 29 -17.92 10.15 2.40
N ALA A 30 -18.65 9.22 1.82
CA ALA A 30 -19.87 9.53 1.07
C ALA A 30 -21.06 9.68 2.00
N SER A 31 -21.20 8.79 2.99
CA SER A 31 -22.24 8.88 4.02
C SER A 31 -21.87 8.08 5.27
N ASN A 32 -22.40 8.52 6.40
CA ASN A 32 -22.46 7.79 7.65
C ASN A 32 -23.92 7.72 8.09
N PHE A 33 -24.41 6.56 8.45
CA PHE A 33 -25.75 6.38 8.98
C PHE A 33 -25.83 5.17 9.90
N GLU A 34 -26.87 5.13 10.73
CA GLU A 34 -27.10 4.02 11.66
C GLU A 34 -28.56 3.58 11.64
N GLU A 35 -28.76 2.26 11.84
CA GLU A 35 -30.06 1.67 12.07
C GLU A 35 -30.17 1.17 13.51
N ARG A 36 -31.20 1.59 14.19
CA ARG A 36 -31.44 1.22 15.59
C ARG A 36 -31.78 -0.26 15.72
N VAL A 37 -31.12 -0.93 16.65
CA VAL A 37 -31.49 -2.30 17.03
C VAL A 37 -32.78 -2.26 17.85
N PRO A 38 -33.85 -2.92 17.42
CA PRO A 38 -35.12 -2.93 18.16
C PRO A 38 -34.94 -3.41 19.60
N VAL A 39 -35.74 -2.87 20.51
CA VAL A 39 -35.75 -3.26 21.93
C VAL A 39 -36.97 -4.14 22.16
N ASP A 40 -36.78 -5.44 22.11
CA ASP A 40 -37.82 -6.46 22.32
C ASP A 40 -37.21 -7.71 22.96
N GLU A 41 -38.02 -8.75 23.17
CA GLU A 41 -37.62 -10.00 23.87
C GLU A 41 -36.82 -10.98 22.99
N ARG A 42 -36.69 -10.72 21.68
CA ARG A 42 -35.94 -11.59 20.78
C ARG A 42 -34.44 -11.56 21.11
N PRO A 43 -33.70 -12.64 20.75
CA PRO A 43 -32.25 -12.65 20.87
C PRO A 43 -31.61 -11.44 20.20
N LEU A 44 -30.53 -10.91 20.80
CA LEU A 44 -29.84 -9.72 20.28
C LEU A 44 -29.41 -9.89 18.82
N ALA A 45 -28.91 -11.06 18.44
CA ALA A 45 -28.48 -11.34 17.08
C ALA A 45 -29.60 -11.16 16.04
N GLU A 46 -30.81 -11.67 16.35
CA GLU A 46 -31.95 -11.52 15.45
C GLU A 46 -32.35 -10.04 15.25
N ARG A 47 -32.35 -9.27 16.34
CA ARG A 47 -32.61 -7.83 16.31
C ARG A 47 -31.55 -7.05 15.53
N GLN A 48 -30.27 -7.41 15.70
CA GLN A 48 -29.17 -6.84 14.93
C GLN A 48 -29.32 -7.16 13.42
N TYR A 49 -29.70 -8.39 13.09
CA TYR A 49 -29.92 -8.78 11.69
C TYR A 49 -31.14 -8.08 11.05
N GLN A 50 -32.16 -7.75 11.84
CA GLN A 50 -33.24 -6.91 11.37
C GLN A 50 -32.75 -5.49 11.02
N ALA A 51 -32.02 -4.84 11.93
CA ALA A 51 -31.46 -3.52 11.71
C ALA A 51 -30.45 -3.54 10.55
N LEU A 52 -29.63 -4.59 10.43
CA LEU A 52 -28.72 -4.77 9.30
C LEU A 52 -29.46 -4.80 7.97
N ARG A 53 -30.55 -5.61 7.84
CA ARG A 53 -31.35 -5.65 6.62
C ARG A 53 -31.93 -4.32 6.22
N GLN A 54 -32.42 -3.55 7.20
CA GLN A 54 -32.93 -2.20 6.95
C GLN A 54 -31.81 -1.27 6.43
N GLY A 55 -30.65 -1.28 7.06
CA GLY A 55 -29.53 -0.44 6.64
C GLY A 55 -28.95 -0.83 5.26
N VAL A 56 -28.97 -2.12 4.92
CA VAL A 56 -28.48 -2.60 3.60
C VAL A 56 -29.33 -2.05 2.45
N GLU A 57 -30.63 -1.81 2.67
CA GLU A 57 -31.51 -1.21 1.66
C GLU A 57 -31.10 0.22 1.28
N HIS A 58 -30.42 0.93 2.16
CA HIS A 58 -29.93 2.29 1.92
C HIS A 58 -28.53 2.35 1.27
N LEU A 59 -27.87 1.19 1.08
CA LEU A 59 -26.53 1.15 0.51
C LEU A 59 -26.55 1.37 -1.01
N PRO A 60 -25.53 2.07 -1.56
CA PRO A 60 -25.37 2.19 -3.00
C PRO A 60 -25.23 0.83 -3.68
N SER A 61 -25.88 0.67 -4.85
CA SER A 61 -25.78 -0.55 -5.64
C SER A 61 -24.33 -0.86 -6.02
N GLY A 62 -23.91 -2.10 -5.82
CA GLY A 62 -22.56 -2.56 -6.16
C GLY A 62 -21.47 -2.16 -5.16
N THR A 63 -21.85 -1.67 -3.98
CA THR A 63 -20.89 -1.44 -2.89
C THR A 63 -20.28 -2.75 -2.41
N THR A 64 -19.02 -2.71 -2.00
CA THR A 64 -18.33 -3.85 -1.40
C THR A 64 -18.37 -3.72 0.12
N ALA A 65 -19.01 -4.68 0.80
CA ALA A 65 -19.12 -4.69 2.25
C ALA A 65 -17.90 -5.30 2.93
N TYR A 66 -17.54 -4.72 4.06
CA TYR A 66 -16.49 -5.19 4.97
C TYR A 66 -17.05 -5.19 6.40
N LEU A 67 -16.70 -6.20 7.16
CA LEU A 67 -17.18 -6.42 8.51
C LEU A 67 -15.99 -6.69 9.45
N ALA A 68 -16.26 -6.58 10.74
CA ALA A 68 -15.34 -7.06 11.76
C ALA A 68 -16.08 -7.94 12.76
N LEU A 69 -15.44 -9.02 13.18
CA LEU A 69 -15.94 -9.89 14.22
C LEU A 69 -15.64 -9.27 15.59
N SER A 70 -16.62 -9.34 16.46
CA SER A 70 -16.51 -8.79 17.83
C SER A 70 -15.52 -9.60 18.67
N GLY A 71 -14.78 -8.92 19.53
CA GLY A 71 -13.69 -9.55 20.29
C GLY A 71 -14.15 -10.59 21.33
N ASP A 72 -15.44 -10.64 21.70
CA ASP A 72 -15.99 -11.70 22.55
C ASP A 72 -16.17 -13.03 21.83
N MET A 73 -16.14 -13.05 20.50
CA MET A 73 -16.12 -14.25 19.67
C MET A 73 -14.69 -14.71 19.32
N LEU A 74 -13.67 -14.04 19.86
CA LEU A 74 -12.28 -14.21 19.47
C LEU A 74 -11.39 -14.54 20.65
N THR A 75 -10.34 -15.30 20.40
CA THR A 75 -9.20 -15.41 21.31
C THR A 75 -8.01 -14.70 20.68
N LEU A 76 -7.49 -13.68 21.36
CA LEU A 76 -6.30 -12.94 20.96
C LEU A 76 -5.13 -13.33 21.86
N ARG A 77 -3.97 -13.62 21.26
CA ARG A 77 -2.73 -13.95 21.99
C ARG A 77 -1.55 -13.27 21.33
N VAL A 78 -0.59 -12.88 22.14
CA VAL A 78 0.73 -12.46 21.67
C VAL A 78 1.70 -13.59 21.98
N LEU A 79 2.28 -14.15 20.91
CA LEU A 79 3.27 -15.21 20.98
C LEU A 79 4.67 -14.60 20.84
N GLU A 80 5.61 -15.09 21.64
CA GLU A 80 7.04 -14.81 21.51
C GLU A 80 7.71 -15.98 20.80
N LEU A 81 8.25 -15.74 19.62
CA LEU A 81 8.86 -16.76 18.78
C LEU A 81 10.36 -16.52 18.66
N PRO A 82 11.20 -17.58 18.71
CA PRO A 82 12.66 -17.44 18.67
C PRO A 82 13.21 -17.17 17.25
N PHE A 83 12.36 -16.89 16.27
CA PHE A 83 12.70 -16.61 14.88
C PHE A 83 11.70 -15.64 14.27
N ALA A 84 12.12 -14.93 13.19
CA ALA A 84 11.31 -13.95 12.48
C ALA A 84 10.95 -14.36 11.04
N ASP A 85 11.32 -15.58 10.60
CA ASP A 85 11.00 -16.09 9.27
C ASP A 85 9.50 -16.35 9.12
N ALA A 86 8.86 -15.65 8.17
CA ALA A 86 7.40 -15.69 7.98
C ALA A 86 6.86 -17.11 7.66
N ARG A 87 7.64 -17.95 6.95
CA ARG A 87 7.22 -19.32 6.62
C ARG A 87 7.27 -20.24 7.83
N LYS A 88 8.29 -20.06 8.68
CA LYS A 88 8.40 -20.80 9.93
C LYS A 88 7.28 -20.40 10.91
N ILE A 89 6.98 -19.11 10.99
CA ILE A 89 5.89 -18.57 11.80
C ILE A 89 4.56 -19.20 11.37
N GLU A 90 4.22 -19.18 10.08
CA GLU A 90 2.99 -19.79 9.54
C GLU A 90 2.84 -21.27 9.92
N GLN A 91 3.94 -22.01 9.96
CA GLN A 91 3.94 -23.45 10.33
C GLN A 91 3.79 -23.71 11.82
N VAL A 92 4.29 -22.80 12.65
CA VAL A 92 4.41 -23.03 14.11
C VAL A 92 3.31 -22.36 14.90
N VAL A 93 2.72 -21.26 14.40
CA VAL A 93 1.67 -20.50 15.11
C VAL A 93 0.52 -21.39 15.60
N GLY A 94 0.08 -22.36 14.79
CA GLY A 94 -0.96 -23.31 15.20
C GLY A 94 -0.56 -24.11 16.43
N TYR A 95 0.63 -24.68 16.43
CA TYR A 95 1.13 -25.50 17.56
C TYR A 95 1.36 -24.67 18.82
N GLU A 96 1.86 -23.44 18.68
CA GLU A 96 2.06 -22.53 19.82
C GLU A 96 0.72 -22.04 20.40
N MET A 97 -0.33 -22.02 19.61
CA MET A 97 -1.69 -21.72 20.07
C MET A 97 -2.34 -22.91 20.77
N GLU A 98 -1.92 -24.15 20.49
CA GLU A 98 -2.39 -25.33 21.19
C GLU A 98 -2.06 -25.21 22.68
N GLY A 99 -3.04 -25.38 23.56
CA GLY A 99 -2.91 -25.16 25.00
C GLY A 99 -3.10 -23.68 25.44
N GLN A 100 -3.15 -22.70 24.53
CA GLN A 100 -3.52 -21.32 24.84
C GLN A 100 -4.97 -20.98 24.43
N ILE A 101 -5.61 -21.88 23.70
CA ILE A 101 -7.03 -21.83 23.31
C ILE A 101 -7.78 -23.00 23.98
N ILE A 102 -9.08 -22.80 24.17
CA ILE A 102 -9.96 -23.82 24.83
C ILE A 102 -10.38 -24.92 23.84
N HIS A 103 -10.33 -24.62 22.55
CA HIS A 103 -10.82 -25.46 21.45
C HIS A 103 -9.67 -26.21 20.77
N GLU A 104 -9.96 -27.31 20.12
CA GLU A 104 -9.01 -28.05 19.30
C GLU A 104 -8.61 -27.19 18.06
N LEU A 105 -7.36 -27.35 17.58
CA LEU A 105 -6.87 -26.61 16.42
C LEU A 105 -7.71 -26.83 15.15
N GLY A 106 -8.30 -28.03 15.01
CA GLY A 106 -9.19 -28.36 13.89
C GLY A 106 -10.51 -27.59 13.88
N ASP A 107 -10.93 -27.06 15.04
CA ASP A 107 -12.20 -26.35 15.22
C ASP A 107 -12.07 -24.83 15.16
N VAL A 108 -10.85 -24.31 14.96
CA VAL A 108 -10.58 -22.87 14.92
C VAL A 108 -9.94 -22.44 13.62
N ILE A 109 -10.29 -21.25 13.19
CA ILE A 109 -9.57 -20.54 12.15
C ILE A 109 -8.59 -19.57 12.82
N LEU A 110 -7.36 -19.56 12.30
CA LEU A 110 -6.27 -18.73 12.82
C LEU A 110 -5.81 -17.74 11.77
N ASP A 111 -5.45 -16.54 12.21
CA ASP A 111 -4.63 -15.58 11.45
C ASP A 111 -3.65 -14.89 12.38
N HIS A 112 -2.54 -14.39 11.83
CA HIS A 112 -1.51 -13.74 12.61
C HIS A 112 -0.87 -12.55 11.88
N VAL A 113 -0.30 -11.64 12.67
CA VAL A 113 0.53 -10.56 12.20
C VAL A 113 1.79 -10.47 13.07
N VAL A 114 2.95 -10.32 12.45
CA VAL A 114 4.21 -10.10 13.16
C VAL A 114 4.25 -8.64 13.57
N LEU A 115 4.50 -8.39 14.86
CA LEU A 115 4.59 -7.05 15.42
C LEU A 115 5.97 -6.47 15.16
N SER A 116 6.02 -5.27 14.61
CA SER A 116 7.25 -4.51 14.33
C SER A 116 7.66 -3.59 15.47
N ALA A 117 6.70 -3.21 16.33
CA ALA A 117 6.98 -2.40 17.49
C ALA A 117 7.97 -3.12 18.42
N ARG A 118 9.17 -2.56 18.53
CA ARG A 118 10.28 -3.04 19.37
C ARG A 118 9.89 -2.99 20.86
N GLY A 119 9.15 -3.99 21.31
CA GLY A 119 8.96 -4.32 22.70
C GLY A 119 9.83 -5.53 22.99
N GLN A 120 11.08 -5.30 23.41
CA GLN A 120 11.93 -6.25 24.12
C GLN A 120 11.94 -7.72 23.63
N VAL A 121 12.30 -7.93 22.40
CA VAL A 121 13.15 -9.07 22.10
C VAL A 121 14.54 -8.64 22.56
N ALA A 122 15.18 -9.37 23.46
CA ALA A 122 16.49 -8.99 24.02
C ALA A 122 17.44 -8.59 22.89
N GLU A 123 18.19 -7.48 23.08
CA GLU A 123 19.19 -7.05 22.10
C GLU A 123 20.05 -8.25 21.68
N GLY A 124 20.02 -8.61 20.39
CA GLY A 124 20.77 -9.74 19.84
C GLY A 124 19.98 -11.03 19.63
N SER A 125 18.65 -11.11 19.92
CA SER A 125 17.83 -12.29 19.61
C SER A 125 17.23 -12.18 18.21
N GLU A 126 17.29 -13.27 17.44
CA GLU A 126 16.63 -13.41 16.12
C GLU A 126 15.11 -13.61 16.23
N GLY A 127 14.50 -13.43 17.42
CA GLY A 127 13.10 -13.67 17.69
C GLY A 127 12.15 -12.57 17.23
N CYS A 128 10.85 -12.87 17.22
CA CYS A 128 9.79 -11.90 16.97
C CYS A 128 8.59 -12.09 17.89
N ARG A 129 7.70 -11.10 17.93
CA ARG A 129 6.38 -11.19 18.56
C ARG A 129 5.33 -11.28 17.47
N ALA A 130 4.38 -12.21 17.61
CA ALA A 130 3.26 -12.37 16.71
C ALA A 130 1.95 -12.20 17.46
N LEU A 131 1.09 -11.29 16.98
CA LEU A 131 -0.29 -11.19 17.45
C LEU A 131 -1.14 -12.17 16.66
N VAL A 132 -1.75 -13.12 17.36
CA VAL A 132 -2.54 -14.20 16.77
C VAL A 132 -3.98 -14.08 17.19
N VAL A 133 -4.88 -14.27 16.24
CA VAL A 133 -6.32 -14.39 16.47
C VAL A 133 -6.77 -15.81 16.19
N ALA A 134 -7.65 -16.32 17.05
CA ALA A 134 -8.37 -17.57 16.85
C ALA A 134 -9.87 -17.33 16.98
N ALA A 135 -10.65 -17.91 16.07
CA ALA A 135 -12.12 -17.91 16.12
C ALA A 135 -12.65 -19.33 15.85
N ARG A 136 -13.75 -19.72 16.48
CA ARG A 136 -14.38 -20.99 16.17
C ARG A 136 -14.95 -21.02 14.77
N ILE A 137 -14.63 -22.07 14.02
CA ILE A 137 -15.11 -22.27 12.66
C ILE A 137 -16.64 -22.21 12.58
N GLU A 138 -17.33 -22.84 13.51
CA GLU A 138 -18.80 -22.83 13.56
C GLU A 138 -19.37 -21.42 13.77
N GLU A 139 -18.76 -20.63 14.64
CA GLU A 139 -19.20 -19.25 14.91
C GLU A 139 -18.98 -18.36 13.69
N VAL A 140 -17.81 -18.45 13.04
CA VAL A 140 -17.52 -17.72 11.80
C VAL A 140 -18.48 -18.14 10.68
N ARG A 141 -18.75 -19.46 10.55
CA ARG A 141 -19.70 -19.98 9.56
C ARG A 141 -21.10 -19.44 9.79
N GLY A 142 -21.62 -19.60 11.02
CA GLY A 142 -22.95 -19.09 11.38
C GLY A 142 -23.08 -17.59 11.19
N PHE A 143 -22.05 -16.83 11.54
CA PHE A 143 -22.01 -15.39 11.32
C PHE A 143 -22.08 -15.04 9.83
N LEU A 144 -21.24 -15.65 8.99
CA LEU A 144 -21.22 -15.37 7.54
C LEU A 144 -22.52 -15.81 6.84
N GLU A 145 -23.13 -16.91 7.28
CA GLU A 145 -24.43 -17.36 6.79
C GLU A 145 -25.54 -16.36 7.14
N ALA A 146 -25.55 -15.86 8.37
CA ALA A 146 -26.49 -14.82 8.80
C ALA A 146 -26.30 -13.52 8.02
N MET A 147 -25.04 -13.13 7.74
CA MET A 147 -24.75 -11.96 6.88
C MET A 147 -25.31 -12.16 5.47
N LYS A 148 -25.09 -13.31 4.86
CA LYS A 148 -25.65 -13.65 3.53
C LYS A 148 -27.17 -13.62 3.53
N ALA A 149 -27.83 -14.09 4.59
CA ALA A 149 -29.29 -14.01 4.75
C ALA A 149 -29.79 -12.55 4.87
N CYS A 150 -28.89 -11.61 5.19
CA CYS A 150 -29.14 -10.17 5.19
C CYS A 150 -28.68 -9.48 3.88
N ASN A 151 -28.36 -10.23 2.82
CA ASN A 151 -27.80 -9.74 1.56
C ASN A 151 -26.41 -9.06 1.69
N VAL A 152 -25.64 -9.43 2.71
CA VAL A 152 -24.28 -8.96 2.91
C VAL A 152 -23.29 -10.09 2.69
N ASP A 153 -22.53 -10.05 1.59
CA ASP A 153 -21.37 -10.92 1.39
C ASP A 153 -20.10 -10.11 1.63
N ALA A 154 -19.64 -10.11 2.87
CA ALA A 154 -18.47 -9.32 3.26
C ALA A 154 -17.21 -9.82 2.57
N ARG A 155 -16.42 -8.93 1.99
CA ARG A 155 -15.15 -9.27 1.34
C ARG A 155 -14.07 -9.70 2.34
N SER A 156 -14.04 -9.06 3.50
CA SER A 156 -13.16 -9.40 4.62
C SER A 156 -13.93 -9.42 5.93
N LEU A 157 -13.44 -10.19 6.88
CA LEU A 157 -13.95 -10.26 8.25
C LEU A 157 -12.78 -9.96 9.20
N TYR A 158 -12.65 -8.68 9.53
CA TYR A 158 -11.57 -8.18 10.37
C TYR A 158 -11.79 -8.48 11.86
N VAL A 159 -10.83 -8.11 12.68
CA VAL A 159 -10.83 -8.23 14.15
C VAL A 159 -11.16 -6.87 14.75
N ALA A 160 -12.41 -6.67 15.21
CA ALA A 160 -12.91 -5.36 15.62
C ALA A 160 -12.00 -4.62 16.61
N PRO A 161 -11.57 -5.22 17.74
CA PRO A 161 -10.79 -4.49 18.74
C PRO A 161 -9.37 -4.07 18.28
N LEU A 162 -8.91 -4.51 17.11
CA LEU A 162 -7.59 -4.17 16.56
C LEU A 162 -7.62 -3.09 15.48
N LEU A 163 -8.79 -2.56 15.13
CA LEU A 163 -8.93 -1.61 14.03
C LEU A 163 -8.78 -0.15 14.44
N TYR A 164 -8.79 0.14 15.75
CA TYR A 164 -8.68 1.52 16.23
C TYR A 164 -7.29 2.10 16.02
N ARG A 165 -7.24 3.38 15.65
CA ARG A 165 -5.99 4.13 15.48
C ARG A 165 -6.11 5.50 16.16
N PRO A 166 -5.05 5.98 16.82
CA PRO A 166 -5.00 7.35 17.31
C PRO A 166 -5.10 8.34 16.15
N GLN A 167 -5.77 9.46 16.36
CA GLN A 167 -5.88 10.51 15.34
C GLN A 167 -4.59 11.32 15.19
N THR A 168 -3.81 11.41 16.26
CA THR A 168 -2.51 12.07 16.25
C THR A 168 -1.40 11.02 16.21
N PRO A 169 -0.36 11.21 15.39
CA PRO A 169 0.82 10.34 15.42
C PRO A 169 1.45 10.30 16.83
N ALA A 170 2.09 9.20 17.17
CA ALA A 170 2.92 9.16 18.37
C ALA A 170 4.07 10.16 18.24
N VAL A 171 4.35 10.91 19.29
CA VAL A 171 5.57 11.71 19.35
C VAL A 171 6.71 10.73 19.61
N VAL A 172 7.51 10.47 18.59
CA VAL A 172 8.73 9.66 18.73
C VAL A 172 9.80 10.56 19.35
N VAL A 173 10.14 10.28 20.60
CA VAL A 173 11.32 10.89 21.24
C VAL A 173 12.44 9.88 21.12
N ASP A 174 13.53 10.26 20.46
CA ASP A 174 14.72 9.42 20.36
C ASP A 174 15.20 9.06 21.78
N ASP A 175 15.54 7.77 21.99
CA ASP A 175 15.97 7.17 23.25
C ASP A 175 14.92 7.05 24.38
N ALA A 176 13.66 7.44 24.18
CA ALA A 176 12.61 7.15 25.15
C ALA A 176 12.07 5.70 24.96
N PRO A 177 11.73 5.00 26.07
CA PRO A 177 11.06 3.71 25.95
C PRO A 177 9.74 3.89 25.22
N PRO A 178 9.32 2.92 24.38
CA PRO A 178 8.08 3.03 23.63
C PRO A 178 6.90 3.16 24.58
N SER A 179 6.17 4.26 24.47
CA SER A 179 4.93 4.48 25.23
C SER A 179 3.74 3.83 24.54
N CYS A 180 2.77 3.40 25.33
CA CYS A 180 1.54 2.80 24.85
C CYS A 180 0.37 3.76 25.04
N ARG A 181 -0.43 3.95 23.99
CA ARG A 181 -1.72 4.61 24.06
C ARG A 181 -2.84 3.57 24.00
N VAL A 182 -3.85 3.72 24.84
CA VAL A 182 -4.98 2.80 24.88
C VAL A 182 -6.21 3.47 24.31
N ILE A 183 -6.79 2.91 23.26
CA ILE A 183 -8.09 3.38 22.75
C ILE A 183 -9.16 2.51 23.39
N ALA A 184 -10.08 3.15 24.09
CA ALA A 184 -11.21 2.51 24.75
C ALA A 184 -12.51 2.93 24.06
N ASP A 185 -13.07 2.04 23.23
CA ASP A 185 -14.38 2.20 22.62
C ASP A 185 -15.45 1.65 23.57
N ILE A 186 -16.08 2.54 24.33
CA ILE A 186 -17.15 2.18 25.26
C ILE A 186 -18.48 2.15 24.49
N GLY A 187 -18.86 0.95 24.05
CA GLY A 187 -20.11 0.69 23.36
C GLY A 187 -21.30 0.56 24.33
N HIS A 188 -22.42 0.01 23.82
CA HIS A 188 -23.63 -0.21 24.64
C HIS A 188 -23.46 -1.42 25.58
N ARG A 189 -23.02 -2.57 25.08
CA ARG A 189 -22.86 -3.81 25.87
C ARG A 189 -21.41 -4.26 26.04
N ARG A 190 -20.48 -3.69 25.33
CA ARG A 190 -19.07 -4.08 25.27
C ARG A 190 -18.18 -2.85 25.26
N THR A 191 -16.97 -3.03 25.75
CA THR A 191 -15.90 -2.05 25.63
C THR A 191 -14.71 -2.71 24.97
N ASN A 192 -14.27 -2.19 23.81
CA ASN A 192 -13.07 -2.64 23.14
C ASN A 192 -11.88 -1.80 23.60
N LEU A 193 -10.82 -2.48 24.01
CA LEU A 193 -9.54 -1.87 24.36
C LEU A 193 -8.52 -2.23 23.29
N CYS A 194 -7.94 -1.24 22.65
CA CYS A 194 -6.85 -1.40 21.69
C CYS A 194 -5.60 -0.71 22.21
N PHE A 195 -4.53 -1.47 22.40
CA PHE A 195 -3.24 -1.00 22.88
C PHE A 195 -2.34 -0.73 21.68
N VAL A 196 -1.93 0.51 21.52
CA VAL A 196 -1.17 0.97 20.36
C VAL A 196 0.18 1.50 20.80
N VAL A 197 1.25 0.96 20.21
CA VAL A 197 2.63 1.44 20.39
C VAL A 197 3.10 1.99 19.05
N GLY A 198 3.46 3.27 19.02
CA GLY A 198 3.61 3.96 17.73
C GLY A 198 2.29 4.00 16.96
N ASP A 199 2.27 3.38 15.78
CA ASP A 199 1.08 3.25 14.92
C ASP A 199 0.56 1.80 14.84
N GLU A 200 1.11 0.88 15.65
CA GLU A 200 0.80 -0.54 15.61
C GLU A 200 -0.04 -0.98 16.80
N ALA A 201 -1.15 -1.68 16.52
CA ALA A 201 -1.94 -2.32 17.57
C ALA A 201 -1.21 -3.59 18.03
N VAL A 202 -0.70 -3.56 19.27
CA VAL A 202 0.13 -4.65 19.83
C VAL A 202 -0.64 -5.63 20.71
N PHE A 203 -1.79 -5.19 21.25
CA PHE A 203 -2.66 -5.99 22.08
C PHE A 203 -4.08 -5.44 22.03
N ALA A 204 -5.08 -6.29 22.21
CA ALA A 204 -6.46 -5.85 22.35
C ALA A 204 -7.24 -6.78 23.27
N ARG A 205 -8.29 -6.24 23.90
CA ARG A 205 -9.22 -6.97 24.74
C ARG A 205 -10.62 -6.38 24.62
N THR A 206 -11.63 -7.25 24.62
CA THR A 206 -13.02 -6.84 24.72
C THR A 206 -13.54 -7.16 26.12
N LEU A 207 -14.08 -6.15 26.79
CA LEU A 207 -14.77 -6.29 28.07
C LEU A 207 -16.28 -6.39 27.80
N LEU A 208 -16.99 -7.18 28.61
CA LEU A 208 -18.43 -7.42 28.42
C LEU A 208 -19.30 -6.40 29.15
N ASP A 209 -18.73 -5.28 29.52
CA ASP A 209 -19.37 -4.14 30.16
C ASP A 209 -19.39 -2.91 29.24
N GLY A 210 -20.47 -2.13 29.31
CA GLY A 210 -20.65 -0.92 28.53
C GLY A 210 -21.76 -0.04 29.07
N GLY A 211 -22.22 0.90 28.27
CA GLY A 211 -23.24 1.88 28.65
C GLY A 211 -24.60 1.28 29.07
N GLU A 212 -24.89 0.03 28.74
CA GLU A 212 -26.09 -0.69 29.16
C GLU A 212 -26.16 -0.83 30.69
N ALA A 213 -25.01 -0.96 31.37
CA ALA A 213 -24.95 -1.06 32.82
C ALA A 213 -25.53 0.19 33.49
N VAL A 214 -25.22 1.36 32.95
CA VAL A 214 -25.76 2.64 33.40
C VAL A 214 -27.29 2.72 33.20
N THR A 215 -27.77 2.28 32.02
CA THR A 215 -29.21 2.24 31.72
C THR A 215 -29.95 1.31 32.70
N LYS A 216 -29.41 0.11 32.96
CA LYS A 216 -29.95 -0.82 33.99
C LYS A 216 -29.94 -0.21 35.38
N GLY A 217 -28.89 0.55 35.72
CA GLY A 217 -28.82 1.31 36.98
C GLY A 217 -29.94 2.33 37.11
N LEU A 218 -30.15 3.14 36.07
CA LEU A 218 -31.22 4.17 36.04
C LEU A 218 -32.62 3.55 36.12
N VAL A 219 -32.88 2.45 35.38
CA VAL A 219 -34.17 1.73 35.49
C VAL A 219 -34.39 1.25 36.92
N ARG A 220 -33.41 0.64 37.56
CA ARG A 220 -33.51 0.19 38.96
C ARG A 220 -33.73 1.34 39.93
N ALA A 221 -32.99 2.43 39.79
CA ALA A 221 -33.10 3.63 40.63
C ALA A 221 -34.44 4.30 40.49
N SER A 222 -35.07 4.25 39.32
CA SER A 222 -36.44 4.78 39.09
C SER A 222 -37.54 3.98 39.76
N LYS A 223 -37.21 2.83 40.38
CA LYS A 223 -38.16 1.90 41.04
C LYS A 223 -39.33 1.51 40.12
N GLY A 224 -39.04 1.30 38.82
CA GLY A 224 -40.02 0.86 37.83
C GLY A 224 -40.87 1.97 37.19
N THR A 225 -40.58 3.24 37.48
CA THR A 225 -41.27 4.37 36.83
C THR A 225 -40.74 4.65 35.42
N TRP A 226 -39.52 4.27 35.12
CA TRP A 226 -38.90 4.42 33.79
C TRP A 226 -38.90 3.12 33.03
N THR A 227 -39.32 3.21 31.76
CA THR A 227 -39.05 2.13 30.78
C THR A 227 -37.58 2.13 30.39
N TRP A 228 -37.17 1.09 29.69
CA TRP A 228 -35.81 0.98 29.15
C TRP A 228 -35.45 2.16 28.22
N GLU A 229 -36.37 2.52 27.31
CA GLU A 229 -36.21 3.64 26.38
C GLU A 229 -36.09 4.98 27.09
N GLN A 230 -36.91 5.17 28.15
CA GLN A 230 -36.83 6.37 28.97
C GLN A 230 -35.51 6.47 29.73
N ALA A 231 -34.99 5.34 30.21
CA ALA A 231 -33.69 5.31 30.87
C ALA A 231 -32.53 5.56 29.91
N GLU A 232 -32.59 5.03 28.67
CA GLU A 232 -31.59 5.34 27.64
C GLU A 232 -31.62 6.82 27.23
N GLN A 233 -32.81 7.39 27.06
CA GLN A 233 -32.96 8.81 26.78
C GLN A 233 -32.47 9.66 27.97
N GLY A 234 -32.86 9.26 29.19
CA GLY A 234 -32.41 9.90 30.42
C GLY A 234 -30.89 9.84 30.59
N LYS A 235 -30.27 8.73 30.29
CA LYS A 235 -28.80 8.59 30.30
C LYS A 235 -28.14 9.64 29.40
N GLY A 236 -28.68 9.91 28.20
CA GLY A 236 -28.16 10.94 27.30
C GLY A 236 -28.40 12.37 27.78
N GLN A 237 -29.48 12.64 28.56
CA GLN A 237 -29.86 13.97 28.99
C GLN A 237 -29.32 14.37 30.36
N ILE A 238 -29.38 13.44 31.31
CA ILE A 238 -29.02 13.71 32.72
C ILE A 238 -27.90 12.77 33.22
N GLY A 239 -27.47 11.83 32.44
CA GLY A 239 -26.37 10.93 32.79
C GLY A 239 -25.10 11.73 33.10
N PHE A 240 -24.59 11.56 34.33
CA PHE A 240 -23.49 12.33 34.86
C PHE A 240 -22.68 11.48 35.84
N VAL A 241 -21.38 11.64 35.83
CA VAL A 241 -20.48 11.16 36.87
C VAL A 241 -19.52 12.28 37.27
N ALA A 242 -19.42 12.54 38.57
CA ALA A 242 -18.56 13.59 39.12
C ALA A 242 -17.08 13.16 39.05
N SER A 243 -16.21 14.16 38.93
CA SER A 243 -14.76 14.02 38.92
C SER A 243 -14.08 15.19 39.60
N SER A 244 -12.77 15.17 39.78
CA SER A 244 -12.00 16.31 40.24
C SER A 244 -12.14 17.53 39.34
N ARG A 245 -12.43 17.33 38.04
CA ARG A 245 -12.65 18.40 37.06
C ARG A 245 -14.05 19.01 37.12
N ARG A 246 -15.04 18.25 37.56
CA ARG A 246 -16.44 18.69 37.66
C ARG A 246 -17.18 17.96 38.78
N LEU A 247 -17.54 18.69 39.80
CA LEU A 247 -18.35 18.18 40.92
C LEU A 247 -19.86 18.22 40.59
N ALA A 248 -20.64 17.38 41.24
CA ALA A 248 -22.08 17.42 41.18
C ALA A 248 -22.60 18.73 41.85
N ALA A 249 -23.40 19.50 41.12
CA ALA A 249 -23.91 20.81 41.57
C ALA A 249 -25.36 20.78 42.05
N THR A 250 -26.12 19.78 41.61
CA THR A 250 -27.56 19.66 41.93
C THR A 250 -27.87 18.33 42.60
N ASN A 251 -28.98 18.28 43.35
CA ASN A 251 -29.44 17.03 43.96
C ASN A 251 -29.72 15.93 42.93
N VAL A 252 -30.11 16.27 41.71
CA VAL A 252 -30.30 15.31 40.60
C VAL A 252 -28.96 14.74 40.19
N GLU A 253 -27.95 15.59 40.00
CA GLU A 253 -26.59 15.12 39.65
C GLU A 253 -25.98 14.25 40.75
N ILE A 254 -26.16 14.58 42.03
CA ILE A 254 -25.67 13.76 43.15
C ILE A 254 -26.29 12.36 43.12
N ASN A 255 -27.62 12.28 42.92
CA ASN A 255 -28.31 10.98 42.88
C ASN A 255 -27.91 10.18 41.63
N VAL A 256 -27.78 10.81 40.47
CA VAL A 256 -27.37 10.20 39.22
C VAL A 256 -25.91 9.74 39.31
N ASP A 257 -25.02 10.57 39.86
CA ASP A 257 -23.60 10.22 40.09
C ASP A 257 -23.48 8.92 40.90
N THR A 258 -24.24 8.78 41.99
CA THR A 258 -24.22 7.59 42.81
C THR A 258 -24.59 6.33 41.99
N VAL A 259 -25.66 6.41 41.20
CA VAL A 259 -26.13 5.29 40.36
C VAL A 259 -25.14 4.96 39.27
N VAL A 260 -24.58 5.98 38.63
CA VAL A 260 -23.63 5.81 37.53
C VAL A 260 -22.30 5.22 38.01
N ARG A 261 -21.78 5.72 39.17
CA ARG A 261 -20.56 5.14 39.77
C ARG A 261 -20.74 3.67 40.10
N GLU A 262 -21.87 3.30 40.72
CA GLU A 262 -22.16 1.90 41.02
C GLU A 262 -22.20 1.04 39.73
N ALA A 263 -22.85 1.54 38.69
CA ALA A 263 -22.99 0.86 37.42
C ALA A 263 -21.64 0.71 36.67
N LEU A 264 -20.70 1.65 36.84
CA LEU A 264 -19.40 1.64 36.20
C LEU A 264 -18.33 0.81 36.94
N GLN A 265 -18.57 0.37 38.18
CA GLN A 265 -17.60 -0.38 39.00
C GLN A 265 -17.07 -1.65 38.31
N PRO A 266 -17.89 -2.51 37.64
CA PRO A 266 -17.38 -3.67 36.92
C PRO A 266 -16.42 -3.26 35.79
N LEU A 267 -16.83 -2.30 34.95
CA LEU A 267 -16.01 -1.78 33.88
C LEU A 267 -14.67 -1.20 34.38
N LEU A 268 -14.71 -0.40 35.44
CA LEU A 268 -13.51 0.21 36.04
C LEU A 268 -12.55 -0.86 36.58
N ARG A 269 -13.06 -1.87 37.26
CA ARG A 269 -12.25 -3.00 37.77
C ARG A 269 -11.55 -3.73 36.62
N ASP A 270 -12.29 -4.06 35.57
CA ASP A 270 -11.76 -4.82 34.43
C ASP A 270 -10.78 -3.98 33.60
N LEU A 271 -11.02 -2.67 33.47
CA LEU A 271 -10.06 -1.72 32.91
C LEU A 271 -8.76 -1.72 33.72
N ARG A 272 -8.83 -1.50 35.03
CA ARG A 272 -7.66 -1.46 35.92
C ARG A 272 -6.86 -2.74 35.84
N GLN A 273 -7.53 -3.90 35.89
CA GLN A 273 -6.88 -5.20 35.78
C GLN A 273 -6.17 -5.37 34.42
N THR A 274 -6.81 -4.96 33.33
CA THR A 274 -6.25 -5.09 31.98
C THR A 274 -5.04 -4.19 31.78
N LEU A 275 -5.14 -2.93 32.21
CA LEU A 275 -4.04 -1.96 32.13
C LEU A 275 -2.83 -2.40 32.95
N THR A 276 -3.06 -2.87 34.19
CA THR A 276 -1.99 -3.39 35.07
C THR A 276 -1.34 -4.63 34.47
N HIS A 277 -2.14 -5.56 33.93
CA HIS A 277 -1.61 -6.77 33.30
C HIS A 277 -0.72 -6.43 32.11
N PHE A 278 -1.20 -5.54 31.23
CA PHE A 278 -0.43 -5.12 30.05
C PHE A 278 0.88 -4.41 30.46
N ALA A 279 0.81 -3.43 31.35
CA ALA A 279 1.98 -2.71 31.80
C ALA A 279 3.05 -3.63 32.44
N THR A 280 2.62 -4.67 33.16
CA THR A 280 3.52 -5.64 33.78
C THR A 280 4.14 -6.61 32.79
N LYS A 281 3.32 -7.14 31.86
CA LYS A 281 3.76 -8.14 30.88
C LYS A 281 4.61 -7.52 29.76
N ASP A 282 4.14 -6.43 29.19
CA ASP A 282 4.76 -5.80 28.01
C ASP A 282 5.79 -4.74 28.40
N LYS A 283 5.92 -4.40 29.69
CA LYS A 283 6.85 -3.39 30.23
C LYS A 283 6.77 -2.03 29.52
N ALA A 284 5.64 -1.76 28.89
CA ALA A 284 5.34 -0.51 28.22
C ALA A 284 4.34 0.29 29.06
N PRO A 285 4.71 1.44 29.62
CA PRO A 285 3.79 2.26 30.40
C PRO A 285 2.67 2.79 29.50
N VAL A 286 1.44 2.80 30.05
CA VAL A 286 0.32 3.43 29.38
C VAL A 286 0.39 4.94 29.61
N GLU A 287 0.56 5.70 28.54
CA GLU A 287 0.72 7.16 28.58
C GLU A 287 -0.62 7.87 28.71
N GLU A 288 -1.61 7.44 27.93
CA GLU A 288 -2.96 8.01 27.93
C GLU A 288 -4.01 6.99 27.50
N ILE A 289 -5.24 7.27 27.85
CA ILE A 289 -6.43 6.54 27.38
C ILE A 289 -7.26 7.47 26.49
N LEU A 290 -7.53 7.03 25.26
CA LEU A 290 -8.33 7.75 24.29
C LEU A 290 -9.73 7.13 24.24
N LEU A 291 -10.73 7.88 24.68
CA LEU A 291 -12.13 7.43 24.76
C LEU A 291 -12.88 7.67 23.45
N THR A 292 -13.66 6.68 23.05
CA THR A 292 -14.61 6.76 21.94
C THR A 292 -15.81 5.86 22.19
N GLY A 293 -16.78 5.89 21.27
CA GLY A 293 -18.01 5.12 21.37
C GLY A 293 -19.14 5.85 22.08
N GLY A 294 -20.36 5.30 21.96
CA GLY A 294 -21.56 5.92 22.50
C GLY A 294 -21.57 6.06 24.02
N GLY A 295 -20.98 5.10 24.74
CA GLY A 295 -20.87 5.12 26.21
C GLY A 295 -19.88 6.18 26.71
N ALA A 296 -18.85 6.49 25.93
CA ALA A 296 -17.85 7.52 26.27
C ALA A 296 -18.44 8.95 26.33
N ARG A 297 -19.62 9.16 25.77
CA ARG A 297 -20.33 10.45 25.77
C ARG A 297 -21.00 10.79 27.11
N LEU A 298 -20.94 9.87 28.07
CA LEU A 298 -21.47 10.12 29.43
C LEU A 298 -20.73 11.30 30.06
N THR A 299 -21.48 12.29 30.49
CA THR A 299 -20.92 13.54 31.04
C THR A 299 -20.03 13.26 32.27
N GLY A 300 -18.80 13.76 32.25
CA GLY A 300 -17.81 13.58 33.32
C GLY A 300 -17.03 12.28 33.30
N LEU A 301 -17.35 11.33 32.41
CA LEU A 301 -16.72 10.01 32.38
C LEU A 301 -15.20 10.06 32.21
N ALA A 302 -14.70 10.91 31.31
CA ALA A 302 -13.25 11.03 31.09
C ALA A 302 -12.53 11.45 32.37
N GLY A 303 -13.00 12.51 33.04
CA GLY A 303 -12.43 12.96 34.33
C GLY A 303 -12.55 11.91 35.43
N TYR A 304 -13.68 11.21 35.52
CA TYR A 304 -13.88 10.14 36.48
C TYR A 304 -12.88 8.97 36.26
N LEU A 305 -12.72 8.54 35.03
CA LEU A 305 -11.74 7.47 34.72
C LEU A 305 -10.29 7.93 34.97
N GLU A 306 -9.96 9.18 34.68
CA GLU A 306 -8.66 9.75 34.96
C GLU A 306 -8.36 9.76 36.47
N ASP A 307 -9.32 10.20 37.30
CA ASP A 307 -9.18 10.20 38.76
C ASP A 307 -9.00 8.78 39.31
N GLU A 308 -9.76 7.82 38.78
CA GLU A 308 -9.75 6.44 39.27
C GLU A 308 -8.57 5.59 38.80
N LEU A 309 -8.04 5.87 37.60
CA LEU A 309 -6.96 5.10 36.99
C LEU A 309 -5.59 5.76 37.13
N ALA A 310 -5.54 7.05 37.48
CA ALA A 310 -4.34 7.88 37.53
C ALA A 310 -3.55 7.88 36.20
N ILE A 311 -4.28 7.80 35.09
CA ILE A 311 -3.77 7.85 33.72
C ILE A 311 -4.55 8.96 33.00
N PRO A 312 -3.92 9.84 32.23
CA PRO A 312 -4.60 10.86 31.43
C PRO A 312 -5.68 10.25 30.52
N VAL A 313 -6.88 10.81 30.57
CA VAL A 313 -8.03 10.32 29.77
C VAL A 313 -8.56 11.46 28.92
N ARG A 314 -8.62 11.24 27.60
CA ARG A 314 -9.06 12.23 26.62
C ARG A 314 -10.04 11.62 25.60
N PRO A 315 -10.93 12.40 24.99
CA PRO A 315 -11.67 11.93 23.82
C PRO A 315 -10.73 11.60 22.65
N LEU A 316 -10.99 10.52 21.91
CA LEU A 316 -10.23 10.15 20.71
C LEU A 316 -10.27 11.25 19.63
N PHE A 317 -11.42 11.91 19.48
CA PHE A 317 -11.63 13.04 18.57
C PHE A 317 -11.70 14.35 19.35
N ALA A 318 -10.76 14.59 20.25
CA ALA A 318 -10.62 15.92 20.83
C ALA A 318 -10.28 16.91 19.70
N PRO A 319 -10.92 18.11 19.66
CA PRO A 319 -10.46 19.15 18.78
C PRO A 319 -8.97 19.38 19.09
N PRO A 320 -8.09 19.45 18.08
CA PRO A 320 -6.72 19.82 18.33
C PRO A 320 -6.73 21.15 19.10
N GLU A 321 -5.95 21.24 20.16
CA GLU A 321 -5.71 22.52 20.82
C GLU A 321 -5.34 23.51 19.71
N ALA A 322 -6.08 24.62 19.64
CA ALA A 322 -5.93 25.58 18.57
C ALA A 322 -4.44 25.98 18.51
N LYS A 323 -3.74 25.46 17.52
CA LYS A 323 -2.38 25.91 17.24
C LYS A 323 -2.52 27.29 16.67
N GLU A 324 -2.03 28.26 17.39
CA GLU A 324 -1.89 29.62 16.87
C GLU A 324 -0.89 29.57 15.70
N GLY A 325 -1.33 30.05 14.56
CA GLY A 325 -0.44 30.27 13.41
C GLY A 325 0.67 31.28 13.76
N PRO A 326 1.68 31.43 12.90
CA PRO A 326 2.71 32.44 13.07
C PRO A 326 2.16 33.87 13.26
N ASP A 327 0.89 34.09 12.88
CA ASP A 327 0.18 35.37 12.91
C ASP A 327 -0.71 35.54 14.15
N GLY A 328 -0.67 34.58 15.09
CA GLY A 328 -1.53 34.59 16.30
C GLY A 328 -3.00 34.31 16.03
N LEU A 329 -3.37 33.91 14.79
CA LEU A 329 -4.72 33.52 14.43
C LEU A 329 -4.89 32.01 14.55
N PRO A 330 -6.05 31.51 15.06
CA PRO A 330 -6.30 30.07 15.08
C PRO A 330 -6.30 29.53 13.65
N ILE A 331 -5.44 28.52 13.39
CA ILE A 331 -5.51 27.77 12.13
C ILE A 331 -6.83 27.02 12.15
N GLU A 332 -7.70 27.30 11.18
CA GLU A 332 -8.93 26.55 10.95
C GLU A 332 -8.56 25.11 10.56
N VAL A 333 -8.50 24.23 11.56
CA VAL A 333 -8.38 22.80 11.33
C VAL A 333 -9.78 22.31 11.01
N GLU A 334 -9.97 21.71 9.84
CA GLU A 334 -11.22 21.07 9.45
C GLU A 334 -11.58 20.04 10.52
N LEU A 335 -12.51 20.42 11.42
CA LEU A 335 -12.95 19.59 12.54
C LEU A 335 -13.57 18.33 11.97
N ALA A 336 -13.06 17.17 12.40
CA ALA A 336 -13.76 15.90 12.18
C ALA A 336 -15.24 16.11 12.55
N ALA A 337 -16.14 15.65 11.67
CA ALA A 337 -17.59 15.86 11.84
C ALA A 337 -18.01 15.60 13.30
N PRO A 338 -18.89 16.40 13.91
CA PRO A 338 -19.26 16.33 15.34
C PRO A 338 -19.73 14.94 15.82
N GLU A 339 -19.99 14.03 14.90
CA GLU A 339 -20.46 12.65 15.14
C GLU A 339 -19.42 11.57 14.78
N ALA A 340 -18.19 11.94 14.47
CA ALA A 340 -17.15 10.97 14.04
C ALA A 340 -16.90 9.86 15.08
N ASP A 341 -17.02 10.18 16.37
CA ASP A 341 -16.90 9.24 17.48
C ASP A 341 -17.98 8.13 17.48
N ARG A 342 -19.14 8.39 16.86
CA ARG A 342 -20.22 7.39 16.77
C ARG A 342 -19.93 6.30 15.74
N PHE A 343 -19.20 6.64 14.68
CA PHE A 343 -18.92 5.76 13.55
C PHE A 343 -17.48 5.24 13.51
N VAL A 344 -16.74 5.38 14.62
CA VAL A 344 -15.29 5.08 14.64
C VAL A 344 -14.95 3.70 14.12
N LEU A 345 -15.66 2.65 14.55
CA LEU A 345 -15.40 1.28 14.12
C LEU A 345 -15.82 1.06 12.66
N ALA A 346 -17.00 1.52 12.26
CA ALA A 346 -17.44 1.41 10.87
C ALA A 346 -16.50 2.15 9.92
N SER A 347 -16.04 3.34 10.31
CA SER A 347 -15.05 4.12 9.57
C SER A 347 -13.68 3.44 9.51
N ALA A 348 -13.23 2.85 10.62
CA ALA A 348 -11.97 2.10 10.66
C ALA A 348 -11.99 0.87 9.76
N ILE A 349 -13.11 0.12 9.74
CA ILE A 349 -13.32 -1.02 8.84
C ILE A 349 -13.21 -0.57 7.37
N ALA A 350 -13.91 0.53 7.02
CA ALA A 350 -13.94 1.05 5.66
C ALA A 350 -12.57 1.62 5.24
N ASP A 351 -11.87 2.35 6.11
CA ASP A 351 -10.57 2.96 5.83
C ASP A 351 -9.48 1.91 5.62
N VAL A 352 -9.41 0.90 6.47
CA VAL A 352 -8.48 -0.24 6.30
C VAL A 352 -8.70 -0.94 4.97
N ALA A 353 -9.96 -1.17 4.60
CA ALA A 353 -10.34 -1.78 3.33
C ALA A 353 -9.96 -0.89 2.12
N ALA A 354 -10.18 0.42 2.22
CA ALA A 354 -9.86 1.39 1.18
C ALA A 354 -8.36 1.52 0.93
N ARG A 355 -7.56 1.48 1.99
CA ARG A 355 -6.09 1.54 1.90
C ARG A 355 -5.44 0.23 1.49
N GLY A 356 -6.19 -0.88 1.48
CA GLY A 356 -5.65 -2.21 1.21
C GLY A 356 -4.57 -2.64 2.22
N GLN A 357 -4.61 -2.14 3.43
CA GLN A 357 -3.66 -2.48 4.48
C GLN A 357 -3.85 -3.93 4.93
N LYS A 358 -2.74 -4.66 5.05
CA LYS A 358 -2.77 -6.03 5.57
C LYS A 358 -3.21 -6.00 7.04
N GLN A 359 -4.33 -6.63 7.32
CA GLN A 359 -4.89 -6.78 8.66
C GLN A 359 -5.20 -8.26 8.90
N LEU A 360 -5.46 -8.60 10.16
CA LEU A 360 -6.00 -9.90 10.52
C LEU A 360 -7.38 -10.07 9.89
N ASP A 361 -7.55 -11.12 9.10
CA ASP A 361 -8.76 -11.40 8.34
C ASP A 361 -9.17 -12.87 8.50
N LEU A 362 -10.35 -13.09 9.07
CA LEU A 362 -10.89 -14.42 9.30
C LEU A 362 -11.59 -15.02 8.07
N ARG A 363 -11.65 -14.31 6.95
CA ARG A 363 -12.09 -14.87 5.66
C ARG A 363 -10.96 -15.61 4.94
N ARG A 364 -10.42 -16.63 5.60
CA ARG A 364 -9.34 -17.51 5.11
C ARG A 364 -9.84 -18.95 4.93
N GLY A 365 -9.02 -19.78 4.32
CA GLY A 365 -9.30 -21.20 4.14
C GLY A 365 -10.66 -21.43 3.47
N GLU A 366 -11.54 -22.17 4.12
CA GLU A 366 -12.90 -22.48 3.62
C GLU A 366 -13.79 -21.23 3.48
N PHE A 367 -13.55 -20.18 4.28
CA PHE A 367 -14.28 -18.92 4.26
C PHE A 367 -13.73 -17.89 3.28
N GLN A 368 -12.71 -18.23 2.52
CA GLN A 368 -12.10 -17.28 1.58
C GLN A 368 -13.15 -16.67 0.65
N TYR A 369 -13.13 -15.34 0.53
CA TYR A 369 -14.06 -14.63 -0.35
C TYR A 369 -13.83 -15.07 -1.80
N ARG A 370 -14.87 -15.60 -2.40
CA ARG A 370 -14.91 -15.93 -3.82
C ARG A 370 -15.70 -14.86 -4.53
N ALA A 371 -15.00 -13.99 -5.25
CA ALA A 371 -15.67 -12.94 -6.02
C ALA A 371 -16.76 -13.57 -6.90
N ASN A 372 -17.99 -13.14 -6.68
CA ASN A 372 -19.10 -13.64 -7.45
C ASN A 372 -19.07 -12.98 -8.82
N PHE A 373 -18.56 -13.69 -9.82
CA PHE A 373 -18.51 -13.24 -11.22
C PHE A 373 -19.89 -13.14 -11.88
N SER A 374 -20.98 -13.10 -11.10
CA SER A 374 -22.34 -12.98 -11.63
C SER A 374 -22.51 -11.73 -12.50
N ILE A 375 -21.90 -10.61 -12.14
CA ILE A 375 -21.90 -9.37 -12.92
C ILE A 375 -21.15 -9.55 -14.25
N VAL A 376 -20.02 -10.27 -14.23
CA VAL A 376 -19.26 -10.60 -15.44
C VAL A 376 -20.08 -11.56 -16.31
N ARG A 377 -20.73 -12.55 -15.70
CA ARG A 377 -21.59 -13.51 -16.39
C ARG A 377 -22.84 -12.85 -16.97
N GLN A 378 -23.48 -11.93 -16.26
CA GLN A 378 -24.61 -11.15 -16.76
C GLN A 378 -24.22 -10.22 -17.93
N ARG A 379 -22.99 -9.69 -17.94
CA ARG A 379 -22.48 -8.84 -19.01
C ARG A 379 -21.59 -9.58 -20.00
N ALA A 380 -21.43 -10.89 -19.85
CA ALA A 380 -20.60 -11.70 -20.74
C ALA A 380 -21.01 -11.59 -22.21
N SER A 381 -22.32 -11.53 -22.49
CA SER A 381 -22.84 -11.32 -23.84
C SER A 381 -22.37 -9.99 -24.45
N HIS A 382 -22.40 -8.91 -23.69
CA HIS A 382 -21.91 -7.59 -24.14
C HIS A 382 -20.40 -7.57 -24.34
N LEU A 383 -19.65 -8.21 -23.45
CA LEU A 383 -18.20 -8.33 -23.58
C LEU A 383 -17.81 -9.19 -24.80
N ILE A 384 -18.54 -10.27 -25.07
CA ILE A 384 -18.34 -11.12 -26.25
C ILE A 384 -18.62 -10.32 -27.53
N VAL A 385 -19.73 -9.56 -27.59
CA VAL A 385 -20.06 -8.71 -28.74
C VAL A 385 -18.98 -7.65 -28.95
N LEU A 386 -18.49 -7.02 -27.89
CA LEU A 386 -17.43 -6.00 -27.96
C LEU A 386 -16.10 -6.60 -28.44
N ALA A 387 -15.73 -7.78 -27.94
CA ALA A 387 -14.56 -8.51 -28.40
C ALA A 387 -14.68 -8.93 -29.86
N ALA A 388 -15.85 -9.45 -30.28
CA ALA A 388 -16.10 -9.83 -31.66
C ALA A 388 -16.04 -8.62 -32.61
N SER A 389 -16.59 -7.47 -32.22
CA SER A 389 -16.50 -6.23 -32.99
C SER A 389 -15.06 -5.73 -33.14
N LEU A 390 -14.26 -5.82 -32.08
CA LEU A 390 -12.85 -5.45 -32.12
C LEU A 390 -12.06 -6.35 -33.07
N ILE A 391 -12.27 -7.67 -33.00
CA ILE A 391 -11.66 -8.65 -33.91
C ILE A 391 -12.07 -8.37 -35.36
N ALA A 392 -13.34 -8.07 -35.60
CA ALA A 392 -13.84 -7.70 -36.93
C ALA A 392 -13.16 -6.43 -37.46
N CYS A 393 -13.04 -5.37 -36.65
CA CYS A 393 -12.31 -4.16 -37.01
C CYS A 393 -10.85 -4.41 -37.37
N VAL A 394 -10.15 -5.21 -36.55
CA VAL A 394 -8.75 -5.59 -36.82
C VAL A 394 -8.65 -6.40 -38.12
N GLY A 395 -9.58 -7.35 -38.33
CA GLY A 395 -9.65 -8.13 -39.57
C GLY A 395 -9.91 -7.27 -40.82
N ILE A 396 -10.85 -6.32 -40.74
CA ILE A 396 -11.11 -5.36 -41.83
C ILE A 396 -9.87 -4.50 -42.09
N HIS A 397 -9.25 -3.96 -41.04
CA HIS A 397 -8.04 -3.15 -41.18
C HIS A 397 -6.89 -3.94 -41.84
N ALA A 398 -6.65 -5.16 -41.39
CA ALA A 398 -5.64 -6.05 -41.96
C ALA A 398 -5.92 -6.36 -43.45
N THR A 399 -7.18 -6.66 -43.81
CA THR A 399 -7.55 -6.95 -45.20
C THR A 399 -7.42 -5.73 -46.11
N VAL A 400 -7.80 -4.55 -45.64
CA VAL A 400 -7.61 -3.28 -46.38
C VAL A 400 -6.12 -2.98 -46.59
N THR A 401 -5.30 -3.16 -45.54
CA THR A 401 -3.86 -2.94 -45.61
C THR A 401 -3.18 -3.92 -46.56
N LEU A 402 -3.55 -5.21 -46.51
CA LEU A 402 -3.03 -6.21 -47.43
C LEU A 402 -3.43 -5.94 -48.89
N ARG A 403 -4.67 -5.49 -49.12
CA ARG A 403 -5.12 -5.10 -50.48
C ARG A 403 -4.37 -3.88 -51.00
N ARG A 404 -4.14 -2.86 -50.17
CA ARG A 404 -3.33 -1.68 -50.53
C ARG A 404 -1.91 -2.08 -50.89
N LEU A 405 -1.27 -2.86 -49.99
CA LEU A 405 0.11 -3.33 -50.20
C LEU A 405 0.24 -4.18 -51.48
N SER A 406 -0.72 -5.04 -51.77
CA SER A 406 -0.73 -5.86 -52.98
C SER A 406 -1.01 -5.06 -54.26
N ALA A 407 -1.75 -3.95 -54.14
CA ALA A 407 -1.94 -3.00 -55.25
C ALA A 407 -0.65 -2.20 -55.54
N GLU A 408 0.01 -1.69 -54.50
CA GLU A 408 1.30 -1.00 -54.59
C GLU A 408 2.39 -1.91 -55.18
N GLN A 409 2.45 -3.16 -54.72
CA GLN A 409 3.37 -4.16 -55.27
C GLN A 409 3.14 -4.41 -56.77
N ARG A 410 1.89 -4.46 -57.21
CA ARG A 410 1.57 -4.60 -58.62
C ARG A 410 2.04 -3.42 -59.46
N VAL A 411 1.77 -2.19 -58.98
CA VAL A 411 2.23 -0.95 -59.66
C VAL A 411 3.76 -0.88 -59.73
N LEU A 412 4.44 -1.15 -58.58
CA LEU A 412 5.88 -1.18 -58.51
C LEU A 412 6.48 -2.25 -59.46
N LYS A 413 5.84 -3.43 -59.53
CA LYS A 413 6.28 -4.52 -60.41
C LYS A 413 6.18 -4.12 -61.89
N VAL A 414 5.09 -3.45 -62.29
CA VAL A 414 4.90 -2.93 -63.66
C VAL A 414 5.92 -1.84 -63.96
N GLN A 415 6.12 -0.87 -63.05
CA GLN A 415 7.14 0.17 -63.23
C GLN A 415 8.55 -0.39 -63.35
N PHE A 416 8.88 -1.39 -62.49
CA PHE A 416 10.14 -2.07 -62.54
C PHE A 416 10.38 -2.84 -63.85
N GLN A 417 9.35 -3.50 -64.36
CA GLN A 417 9.40 -4.16 -65.66
C GLN A 417 9.56 -3.18 -66.81
N THR A 418 8.89 -2.03 -66.76
CA THR A 418 9.04 -1.00 -67.80
C THR A 418 10.43 -0.41 -67.78
N ALA A 419 10.94 -0.04 -66.61
CA ALA A 419 12.28 0.51 -66.47
C ALA A 419 13.39 -0.49 -66.91
N THR A 420 13.22 -1.79 -66.57
CA THR A 420 14.19 -2.79 -67.01
C THR A 420 14.18 -3.05 -68.51
N LYS A 421 13.00 -2.94 -69.12
CA LYS A 421 12.87 -3.05 -70.60
C LYS A 421 13.49 -1.85 -71.32
N GLU A 422 13.38 -0.65 -70.78
CA GLU A 422 14.01 0.55 -71.34
C GLU A 422 15.53 0.52 -71.20
N LEU A 423 16.04 0.05 -70.05
CA LEU A 423 17.49 0.04 -69.79
C LEU A 423 18.24 -1.15 -70.41
N PHE A 424 17.63 -2.32 -70.51
CA PHE A 424 18.29 -3.57 -70.93
C PHE A 424 17.71 -4.20 -72.20
N GLY A 425 16.64 -3.63 -72.76
CA GLY A 425 15.93 -4.20 -73.91
C GLY A 425 15.11 -5.45 -73.59
N GLU A 426 15.19 -6.00 -72.37
CA GLU A 426 14.53 -7.21 -71.90
C GLU A 426 13.81 -6.95 -70.60
N THR A 427 12.65 -7.58 -70.36
CA THR A 427 11.93 -7.55 -69.10
C THR A 427 12.55 -8.50 -68.05
N ARG A 428 13.03 -7.95 -66.94
CA ARG A 428 13.57 -8.73 -65.80
C ARG A 428 12.62 -8.65 -64.64
N MET A 429 12.36 -9.78 -63.98
CA MET A 429 11.34 -9.86 -62.92
C MET A 429 11.86 -9.76 -61.49
N GLU A 430 13.17 -10.00 -61.30
CA GLU A 430 13.78 -9.99 -59.97
C GLU A 430 14.90 -8.94 -59.86
N ALA A 431 14.92 -8.21 -58.75
CA ALA A 431 15.94 -7.19 -58.47
C ALA A 431 17.37 -7.77 -58.47
N LYS A 432 17.52 -9.06 -58.11
CA LYS A 432 18.81 -9.77 -58.14
C LYS A 432 19.38 -9.90 -59.56
N ASP A 433 18.52 -10.10 -60.56
CA ASP A 433 18.92 -10.23 -61.96
C ASP A 433 19.37 -8.87 -62.53
N VAL A 434 18.72 -7.80 -62.09
CA VAL A 434 19.11 -6.42 -62.47
C VAL A 434 20.46 -6.07 -61.86
N VAL A 435 20.65 -6.34 -60.56
CA VAL A 435 21.92 -6.09 -59.85
C VAL A 435 23.06 -6.90 -60.50
N SER A 436 22.82 -8.14 -60.88
CA SER A 436 23.83 -9.00 -61.53
C SER A 436 24.18 -8.55 -62.95
N ALA A 437 23.22 -7.99 -63.68
CA ALA A 437 23.45 -7.43 -65.01
C ALA A 437 24.19 -6.08 -64.94
N LEU A 438 23.83 -5.23 -63.99
CA LEU A 438 24.57 -4.00 -63.71
C LEU A 438 26.02 -4.30 -63.31
N LYS A 439 26.24 -5.24 -62.42
CA LYS A 439 27.60 -5.66 -62.04
C LYS A 439 28.43 -6.19 -63.24
N ARG A 440 27.81 -6.82 -64.23
CA ARG A 440 28.50 -7.28 -65.45
C ARG A 440 28.82 -6.10 -66.38
N SER A 441 27.91 -5.14 -66.57
CA SER A 441 28.09 -4.00 -67.44
C SER A 441 29.14 -2.99 -66.89
N PHE A 442 29.23 -2.87 -65.56
CA PHE A 442 30.24 -2.02 -64.91
C PHE A 442 31.61 -2.67 -64.71
N ARG A 443 31.75 -3.97 -65.02
CA ARG A 443 33.02 -4.68 -64.79
C ARG A 443 34.11 -4.37 -65.80
N ASP A 444 33.76 -3.75 -66.93
CA ASP A 444 34.70 -3.45 -68.00
C ASP A 444 35.25 -1.99 -68.00
N GLU A 445 34.74 -1.06 -67.16
CA GLU A 445 35.12 0.35 -67.23
C GLU A 445 35.59 1.00 -65.93
N MET A 446 35.63 0.32 -64.82
CA MET A 446 36.08 0.96 -63.58
C MET A 446 37.32 0.26 -63.01
N ALA A 447 38.38 1.02 -62.81
CA ALA A 447 39.50 0.65 -61.97
C ALA A 447 39.00 0.22 -60.57
N PRO A 448 39.60 -0.80 -59.94
CA PRO A 448 39.16 -1.26 -58.65
C PRO A 448 39.17 -0.11 -57.64
N LEU A 449 38.04 0.19 -57.03
CA LEU A 449 37.94 1.13 -55.91
C LEU A 449 38.91 0.69 -54.82
N PRO A 450 39.61 1.59 -54.16
CA PRO A 450 40.51 1.26 -53.06
C PRO A 450 39.75 0.48 -51.98
N LYS A 451 40.41 -0.59 -51.46
CA LYS A 451 39.81 -1.46 -50.45
C LYS A 451 39.63 -0.77 -49.10
N ALA A 452 40.37 0.29 -48.87
CA ALA A 452 40.25 1.10 -47.67
C ALA A 452 40.04 2.57 -48.07
N THR A 453 39.12 3.27 -47.44
CA THR A 453 38.90 4.70 -47.60
C THR A 453 39.83 5.48 -46.66
N ALA A 454 40.01 6.79 -46.94
CA ALA A 454 40.79 7.67 -46.05
C ALA A 454 40.19 7.70 -44.62
N PHE A 455 38.87 7.48 -44.47
CA PHE A 455 38.21 7.36 -43.19
C PHE A 455 38.57 6.10 -42.43
N ASP A 456 38.68 4.94 -43.11
CA ASP A 456 39.08 3.69 -42.51
C ASP A 456 40.51 3.79 -41.97
N LEU A 457 41.41 4.42 -42.74
CA LEU A 457 42.80 4.67 -42.33
C LEU A 457 42.92 5.67 -41.18
N LEU A 458 42.01 6.66 -41.11
CA LEU A 458 41.95 7.61 -40.00
C LEU A 458 41.47 6.92 -38.71
N ASP A 459 40.49 6.05 -38.81
CA ASP A 459 39.95 5.28 -37.70
C ASP A 459 41.01 4.33 -37.13
N ASP A 460 41.71 3.64 -38.03
CA ASP A 460 42.82 2.75 -37.65
C ASP A 460 43.97 3.50 -36.96
N ILE A 461 44.35 4.69 -37.48
CA ILE A 461 45.36 5.54 -36.84
C ILE A 461 44.88 6.00 -35.46
N SER A 462 43.64 6.45 -35.36
CA SER A 462 43.06 6.95 -34.12
C SER A 462 42.97 5.87 -33.05
N GLY A 463 42.59 4.64 -33.45
CA GLY A 463 42.49 3.49 -32.52
C GLY A 463 43.84 2.95 -32.02
N HIS A 464 44.94 3.30 -32.71
CA HIS A 464 46.29 2.85 -32.32
C HIS A 464 47.16 3.95 -31.67
N ILE A 465 46.67 5.19 -31.57
CA ILE A 465 47.34 6.20 -30.75
C ILE A 465 47.08 5.91 -29.28
N PRO A 466 48.08 5.94 -28.38
CA PRO A 466 47.89 5.75 -26.95
C PRO A 466 46.93 6.76 -26.37
N GLU A 467 46.17 6.34 -25.31
CA GLU A 467 45.23 7.20 -24.59
C GLU A 467 45.94 8.41 -23.96
N ALA A 468 45.24 9.54 -23.87
CA ALA A 468 45.76 10.84 -23.43
C ALA A 468 46.34 10.88 -22.00
N ASP A 469 46.01 9.92 -21.17
CA ASP A 469 46.56 9.75 -19.81
C ASP A 469 47.94 9.10 -19.79
N LYS A 470 48.41 8.54 -20.92
CA LYS A 470 49.76 7.91 -21.04
C LYS A 470 50.72 8.78 -21.82
N ILE A 471 50.28 9.39 -22.90
CA ILE A 471 51.10 10.23 -23.76
C ILE A 471 50.27 11.42 -24.23
N GLN A 472 50.75 12.64 -23.99
CA GLN A 472 50.13 13.83 -24.56
C GLN A 472 50.65 14.03 -26.00
N VAL A 473 49.78 13.77 -26.97
CA VAL A 473 50.07 13.97 -28.40
C VAL A 473 49.07 14.96 -28.95
N ASP A 474 49.56 15.95 -29.66
CA ASP A 474 48.76 16.90 -30.44
C ASP A 474 49.14 16.82 -31.90
N ILE A 475 48.20 16.41 -32.76
CA ILE A 475 48.45 16.22 -34.20
C ILE A 475 48.04 17.50 -34.92
N GLU A 476 49.02 18.20 -35.45
CA GLU A 476 48.82 19.48 -36.16
C GLU A 476 48.46 19.30 -37.64
N ASP A 477 49.01 18.26 -38.29
CA ASP A 477 48.84 18.02 -39.71
C ASP A 477 48.82 16.54 -40.01
N LEU A 478 47.73 16.07 -40.65
CA LEU A 478 47.57 14.65 -41.09
C LEU A 478 47.10 14.62 -42.54
N GLU A 479 48.00 14.23 -43.42
CA GLU A 479 47.72 14.07 -44.84
C GLU A 479 47.69 12.61 -45.25
N ILE A 480 46.53 12.11 -45.66
CA ILE A 480 46.35 10.70 -46.10
C ILE A 480 46.24 10.65 -47.63
N LYS A 481 47.23 10.03 -48.27
CA LYS A 481 47.24 9.76 -49.72
C LYS A 481 47.24 8.24 -49.95
N SER A 482 46.83 7.83 -51.13
CA SER A 482 46.65 6.39 -51.46
C SER A 482 47.85 5.46 -51.18
N LYS A 483 49.08 5.97 -51.16
CA LYS A 483 50.30 5.17 -50.90
C LYS A 483 51.14 5.73 -49.75
N LYS A 484 50.82 6.86 -49.20
CA LYS A 484 51.62 7.51 -48.17
C LYS A 484 50.76 8.38 -47.27
N THR A 485 50.87 8.14 -45.99
CA THR A 485 50.26 9.06 -44.98
C THR A 485 51.39 9.80 -44.26
N THR A 486 51.23 11.10 -44.09
CA THR A 486 52.17 11.93 -43.33
C THR A 486 51.43 12.52 -42.13
N MET A 487 52.06 12.42 -40.97
CA MET A 487 51.54 12.92 -39.72
C MET A 487 52.58 13.81 -39.04
N LYS A 488 52.20 15.00 -38.64
CA LYS A 488 53.04 15.95 -37.89
C LYS A 488 52.29 16.37 -36.64
N GLY A 489 53.03 16.55 -35.57
CA GLY A 489 52.44 16.98 -34.31
C GLY A 489 53.51 17.22 -33.25
N THR A 490 53.04 17.45 -32.03
CA THR A 490 53.88 17.65 -30.85
C THR A 490 53.60 16.58 -29.80
N VAL A 491 54.61 16.19 -29.07
CA VAL A 491 54.53 15.19 -27.96
C VAL A 491 55.39 15.66 -26.77
N ASP A 492 55.16 15.06 -25.67
CA ASP A 492 55.85 15.34 -24.40
C ASP A 492 57.33 14.85 -24.38
N SER A 493 57.66 13.79 -25.08
CA SER A 493 59.02 13.26 -25.10
C SER A 493 59.40 12.55 -26.44
N ALA A 494 60.70 12.37 -26.70
CA ALA A 494 61.16 11.61 -27.83
C ALA A 494 60.82 10.11 -27.72
N ALA A 495 60.73 9.57 -26.50
CA ALA A 495 60.32 8.19 -26.26
C ALA A 495 58.84 7.96 -26.61
N SER A 496 58.01 8.95 -26.46
CA SER A 496 56.59 8.91 -26.84
C SER A 496 56.38 8.75 -28.34
N VAL A 497 57.28 9.33 -29.17
CA VAL A 497 57.28 9.10 -30.63
C VAL A 497 57.56 7.65 -30.96
N ASP A 498 58.50 7.03 -30.22
CA ASP A 498 58.86 5.63 -30.44
C ASP A 498 57.71 4.66 -30.09
N GLU A 499 56.97 4.99 -29.04
CA GLU A 499 55.76 4.25 -28.66
C GLU A 499 54.63 4.37 -29.67
N ILE A 500 54.38 5.60 -30.17
CA ILE A 500 53.41 5.83 -31.24
C ILE A 500 53.78 5.01 -32.48
N VAL A 501 55.02 5.04 -32.90
CA VAL A 501 55.50 4.26 -34.05
C VAL A 501 55.35 2.77 -33.82
N ALA A 502 55.68 2.27 -32.62
CA ALA A 502 55.53 0.88 -32.29
C ALA A 502 54.05 0.42 -32.39
N LYS A 503 53.12 1.24 -31.94
CA LYS A 503 51.69 0.97 -32.01
C LYS A 503 51.13 1.03 -33.43
N LEU A 504 51.53 2.03 -34.20
CA LEU A 504 51.13 2.19 -35.61
C LEU A 504 51.65 1.07 -36.53
N LYS A 505 52.77 0.39 -36.16
CA LYS A 505 53.23 -0.79 -36.86
C LYS A 505 52.28 -1.97 -36.75
N GLY A 506 51.35 -1.94 -35.79
CA GLY A 506 50.30 -2.97 -35.61
C GLY A 506 49.14 -2.83 -36.62
N VAL A 507 49.04 -1.73 -37.34
CA VAL A 507 47.99 -1.49 -38.34
C VAL A 507 48.27 -2.31 -39.59
N GLU A 508 47.38 -3.21 -39.98
CA GLU A 508 47.56 -4.10 -41.12
C GLU A 508 47.85 -3.43 -42.45
N CYS A 509 47.35 -2.18 -42.64
CA CYS A 509 47.50 -1.38 -43.85
C CYS A 509 48.84 -0.65 -43.95
N PHE A 510 49.69 -0.63 -42.92
CA PHE A 510 50.97 0.06 -42.92
C PHE A 510 52.14 -0.90 -43.20
N GLU A 511 53.03 -0.51 -44.10
CA GLU A 511 54.15 -1.33 -44.50
C GLU A 511 55.47 -0.86 -43.87
N ASP A 512 55.73 0.47 -43.92
CA ASP A 512 56.92 1.07 -43.33
C ASP A 512 56.60 2.42 -42.73
N ILE A 513 57.21 2.72 -41.56
CA ILE A 513 57.04 4.00 -40.86
C ILE A 513 58.41 4.63 -40.65
N SER A 514 58.67 5.71 -41.38
CA SER A 514 59.91 6.46 -41.27
C SER A 514 59.68 7.71 -40.38
N LYS A 515 60.65 7.96 -39.50
CA LYS A 515 60.66 9.10 -38.59
C LYS A 515 61.45 10.25 -39.24
N GLY A 516 60.88 11.43 -39.23
CA GLY A 516 61.58 12.67 -39.51
C GLY A 516 62.39 13.21 -38.32
N PRO A 517 63.10 14.29 -38.49
CA PRO A 517 63.83 14.90 -37.37
C PRO A 517 62.88 15.35 -36.25
N ILE A 518 63.27 15.04 -35.01
CA ILE A 518 62.53 15.53 -33.84
C ILE A 518 63.20 16.84 -33.40
N THR A 519 62.43 17.91 -33.33
CA THR A 519 62.91 19.24 -32.94
C THR A 519 62.23 19.71 -31.66
N GLU A 520 62.92 20.52 -30.86
CA GLU A 520 62.39 21.06 -29.61
C GLU A 520 61.67 22.36 -29.89
N VAL A 521 60.43 22.50 -29.37
CA VAL A 521 59.60 23.68 -29.53
C VAL A 521 59.50 24.40 -28.19
N SER A 522 59.24 25.70 -28.24
CA SER A 522 59.08 26.53 -27.03
C SER A 522 58.06 25.95 -26.05
N GLY A 523 58.52 25.57 -24.82
CA GLY A 523 57.68 24.95 -23.82
C GLY A 523 58.03 23.51 -23.43
N GLY A 524 59.11 22.92 -24.06
CA GLY A 524 59.59 21.58 -23.70
C GLY A 524 58.97 20.45 -24.50
N ALA A 525 57.98 20.71 -25.31
CA ALA A 525 57.35 19.71 -26.20
C ALA A 525 58.29 19.38 -27.39
N LYS A 526 58.19 18.18 -27.90
CA LYS A 526 59.00 17.69 -29.06
C LYS A 526 58.10 17.62 -30.30
N GLN A 527 58.44 18.38 -31.31
CA GLN A 527 57.75 18.26 -32.61
C GLN A 527 58.30 17.07 -33.39
N PHE A 528 57.40 16.26 -33.93
CA PHE A 528 57.73 15.09 -34.70
C PHE A 528 57.07 15.12 -36.09
N SER A 529 57.63 14.36 -37.01
CA SER A 529 57.02 14.07 -38.30
C SER A 529 57.19 12.59 -38.62
N LEU A 530 56.10 11.91 -38.97
CA LEU A 530 56.08 10.54 -39.41
C LEU A 530 55.64 10.44 -40.87
N ALA A 531 56.31 9.62 -41.62
CA ALA A 531 55.89 9.26 -42.98
C ALA A 531 55.64 7.76 -43.02
N ILE A 532 54.42 7.40 -43.31
CA ILE A 532 53.89 6.03 -43.25
C ILE A 532 53.59 5.59 -44.67
N ALA A 533 54.22 4.50 -45.12
CA ALA A 533 53.90 3.88 -46.39
C ALA A 533 52.69 2.94 -46.23
N SER A 534 51.68 3.08 -47.08
CA SER A 534 50.48 2.25 -47.04
C SER A 534 50.52 1.19 -48.16
N LYS A 535 50.22 -0.06 -47.79
CA LYS A 535 50.08 -1.20 -48.73
C LYS A 535 48.62 -1.50 -49.09
N CYS A 536 47.67 -0.82 -48.47
CA CYS A 536 46.25 -0.90 -48.80
C CYS A 536 45.93 0.20 -49.83
N PRO A 537 45.73 -0.15 -51.09
CA PRO A 537 45.45 0.81 -52.16
C PRO A 537 44.02 1.34 -52.10
#